data_7f0cd1378366c0eb5f9c5b20d51e6de0
#
_entry.id   7f0cd1378366c0eb5f9c5b20d51e6de0
#
_cell.length_a   1.000
_cell.length_b   1.000
_cell.length_c   1.000
_cell.angle_alpha   90.00
_cell.angle_beta   90.00
_cell.angle_gamma   90.00
#
_symmetry.space_group_name_H-M   'P 1'
#
loop_
_entity.id
_entity.type
_entity.pdbx_description
1 polymer ?
#
loop_
_entity_poly.entity_id
_entity_poly.type
_entity_poly.pdbx_seq_one_letter_code
_entity_poly.pdbx_strand_id
1 'polypeptide(L)'
;VCVSFYVSCRGSTGCTLWRGSALTDADRLSACGAAAEERGGCCFDLAEQTAELVVSVSLRGERQAREAAEAETASFETVREEAHRAWAERLSHIEIETADDREREIFASNFYHSLVKPSDWQDESFLYRQEDFMLDFCTLWDQYKTQLPLIFTLFDDISGKIVSTYEALSETLGFLPHTFVLCDQFRIEAKQAQMLGVYVLYDAFCRGIGDPE
;
A
#
# COMPACT_ATOMS: atom_id res chain seq x y z
N VAL A 1 8.10 3.13 -13.11
CA VAL A 1 6.75 2.79 -12.64
C VAL A 1 5.88 4.03 -12.78
N CYS A 2 4.74 3.92 -13.44
CA CYS A 2 3.73 4.99 -13.48
C CYS A 2 2.69 4.69 -12.41
N VAL A 3 2.30 5.72 -11.68
CA VAL A 3 1.19 5.65 -10.75
C VAL A 3 0.02 6.35 -11.41
N SER A 4 -1.07 5.64 -11.59
CA SER A 4 -2.33 6.19 -12.09
C SER A 4 -3.31 6.32 -10.95
N PHE A 5 -4.11 7.35 -10.95
CA PHE A 5 -5.21 7.48 -10.01
C PHE A 5 -6.46 7.99 -10.71
N TYR A 6 -7.59 7.61 -10.17
CA TYR A 6 -8.89 8.05 -10.61
C TYR A 6 -9.65 8.64 -9.41
N VAL A 7 -10.32 9.75 -9.65
CA VAL A 7 -11.11 10.44 -8.62
C VAL A 7 -12.52 10.64 -9.14
N SER A 8 -13.50 10.19 -8.38
CA SER A 8 -14.91 10.50 -8.60
C SER A 8 -15.50 11.18 -7.39
N CYS A 9 -16.53 11.99 -7.61
CA CYS A 9 -17.24 12.72 -6.57
C CYS A 9 -18.73 12.43 -6.68
N ARG A 10 -19.27 11.72 -5.70
CA ARG A 10 -20.71 11.44 -5.62
C ARG A 10 -21.45 12.71 -5.21
N GLY A 11 -22.48 13.06 -5.96
CA GLY A 11 -23.21 14.31 -5.75
C GLY A 11 -22.65 15.52 -6.50
N SER A 12 -21.62 15.34 -7.33
CA SER A 12 -21.16 16.41 -8.21
C SER A 12 -22.05 16.58 -9.43
N THR A 13 -22.19 17.82 -9.89
CA THR A 13 -22.90 18.21 -11.10
C THR A 13 -21.96 18.53 -12.26
N GLY A 14 -20.67 18.66 -11.97
CA GLY A 14 -19.62 18.92 -12.95
C GLY A 14 -18.24 18.68 -12.39
N CYS A 15 -17.28 18.52 -13.29
CA CYS A 15 -15.85 18.40 -12.95
C CYS A 15 -15.03 19.17 -13.98
N THR A 16 -14.09 19.96 -13.49
CA THR A 16 -13.12 20.68 -14.32
C THR A 16 -11.71 20.34 -13.88
N LEU A 17 -10.85 19.99 -14.80
CA LEU A 17 -9.45 19.74 -14.50
C LEU A 17 -8.63 21.03 -14.58
N TRP A 18 -7.56 21.07 -13.80
CA TRP A 18 -6.62 22.19 -13.82
C TRP A 18 -5.17 21.69 -13.80
N ARG A 19 -4.29 22.47 -14.41
CA ARG A 19 -2.85 22.22 -14.47
C ARG A 19 -2.08 23.53 -14.27
N GLY A 20 -1.19 23.56 -13.27
CA GLY A 20 -0.53 24.80 -12.88
C GLY A 20 -1.53 25.82 -12.36
N SER A 21 -1.74 26.92 -13.07
CA SER A 21 -2.73 27.98 -12.75
C SER A 21 -3.90 28.04 -13.73
N ALA A 22 -3.99 27.11 -14.70
CA ALA A 22 -4.96 27.12 -15.76
C ALA A 22 -5.98 25.97 -15.65
N LEU A 23 -7.24 26.29 -15.93
CA LEU A 23 -8.26 25.26 -16.18
C LEU A 23 -8.01 24.63 -17.56
N THR A 24 -8.42 23.39 -17.72
CA THR A 24 -8.28 22.67 -18.98
C THR A 24 -9.57 21.93 -19.33
N ASP A 25 -9.88 21.89 -20.61
CA ASP A 25 -11.02 21.12 -21.14
C ASP A 25 -10.66 19.63 -21.35
N ALA A 26 -9.45 19.21 -20.95
CA ALA A 26 -9.06 17.81 -21.02
C ALA A 26 -9.86 16.97 -20.02
N ASP A 27 -10.18 15.75 -20.40
CA ASP A 27 -10.85 14.77 -19.56
C ASP A 27 -9.87 14.01 -18.64
N ARG A 28 -8.58 14.19 -18.87
CA ARG A 28 -7.49 13.60 -18.07
C ARG A 28 -6.25 14.47 -18.06
N LEU A 29 -5.46 14.32 -16.99
CA LEU A 29 -4.13 14.90 -16.87
C LEU A 29 -3.08 13.79 -16.80
N SER A 30 -1.97 13.98 -17.48
CA SER A 30 -0.80 13.12 -17.35
C SER A 30 0.46 13.94 -17.16
N ALA A 31 1.33 13.50 -16.26
CA ALA A 31 2.66 14.05 -16.09
C ALA A 31 3.66 12.90 -16.03
N CYS A 32 4.80 13.07 -16.69
CA CYS A 32 5.86 12.06 -16.70
C CYS A 32 7.22 12.74 -16.46
N GLY A 33 8.06 12.09 -15.67
CA GLY A 33 9.44 12.52 -15.41
C GLY A 33 9.56 13.63 -14.36
N ALA A 34 10.68 14.37 -14.41
CA ALA A 34 11.08 15.36 -13.41
C ALA A 34 10.23 16.66 -13.40
N ALA A 35 9.08 16.68 -14.07
CA ALA A 35 8.10 17.77 -13.96
C ALA A 35 7.38 17.76 -12.57
N ALA A 36 8.09 17.34 -11.53
CA ALA A 36 7.60 17.23 -10.15
C ALA A 36 7.15 18.54 -9.52
N GLU A 37 7.39 19.67 -10.18
CA GLU A 37 6.88 20.98 -9.73
C GLU A 37 5.52 21.33 -10.31
N GLU A 38 5.04 20.60 -11.31
CA GLU A 38 3.78 20.89 -11.94
C GLU A 38 2.63 20.23 -11.17
N ARG A 39 1.79 21.06 -10.58
CA ARG A 39 0.59 20.63 -9.86
C ARG A 39 -0.59 20.56 -10.81
N GLY A 40 -1.44 19.57 -10.60
CA GLY A 40 -2.70 19.44 -11.29
C GLY A 40 -3.76 18.83 -10.38
N GLY A 41 -4.99 18.93 -10.75
CA GLY A 41 -6.11 18.38 -9.98
C GLY A 41 -7.44 18.58 -10.66
N CYS A 42 -8.49 18.31 -9.91
CA CYS A 42 -9.87 18.48 -10.33
C CYS A 42 -10.64 19.40 -9.36
N CYS A 43 -11.58 20.14 -9.90
CA CYS A 43 -12.58 20.89 -9.16
C CYS A 43 -13.95 20.28 -9.47
N PHE A 44 -14.69 19.97 -8.45
CA PHE A 44 -16.05 19.45 -8.57
C PHE A 44 -17.07 20.54 -8.23
N ASP A 45 -18.07 20.68 -9.09
CA ASP A 45 -19.25 21.50 -8.79
C ASP A 45 -20.22 20.65 -7.99
N LEU A 46 -20.59 21.12 -6.80
CA LEU A 46 -21.46 20.38 -5.90
C LEU A 46 -22.87 20.95 -5.91
N ALA A 47 -23.86 20.06 -5.93
CA ALA A 47 -25.26 20.45 -5.75
C ALA A 47 -25.60 20.72 -4.27
N GLU A 48 -24.87 20.07 -3.35
CA GLU A 48 -25.06 20.18 -1.90
C GLU A 48 -23.76 20.63 -1.21
N GLN A 49 -23.83 20.92 0.09
CA GLN A 49 -22.66 21.35 0.87
C GLN A 49 -21.69 20.22 1.19
N THR A 50 -22.10 18.97 1.03
CA THR A 50 -21.31 17.79 1.31
C THR A 50 -21.29 16.86 0.12
N ALA A 51 -20.16 16.18 -0.07
CA ALA A 51 -19.99 15.16 -1.11
C ALA A 51 -19.07 14.05 -0.64
N GLU A 52 -19.18 12.88 -1.25
CA GLU A 52 -18.26 11.77 -1.04
C GLU A 52 -17.27 11.71 -2.20
N LEU A 53 -15.97 11.64 -1.87
CA LEU A 53 -14.92 11.42 -2.84
C LEU A 53 -14.50 9.94 -2.79
N VAL A 54 -14.41 9.31 -3.96
CA VAL A 54 -13.80 8.01 -4.15
C VAL A 54 -12.50 8.23 -4.91
N VAL A 55 -11.39 7.82 -4.31
CA VAL A 55 -10.05 7.92 -4.91
C VAL A 55 -9.47 6.52 -5.01
N SER A 56 -9.11 6.11 -6.21
CA SER A 56 -8.40 4.87 -6.44
C SER A 56 -7.03 5.14 -7.05
N VAL A 57 -6.07 4.31 -6.68
CA VAL A 57 -4.69 4.36 -7.15
C VAL A 57 -4.34 3.01 -7.78
N SER A 58 -3.65 3.03 -8.92
CA SER A 58 -3.18 1.80 -9.55
C SER A 58 -1.77 1.96 -10.10
N LEU A 59 -0.96 0.91 -9.90
CA LEU A 59 0.36 0.74 -10.51
C LEU A 59 0.26 0.07 -11.89
N ARG A 60 -0.90 -0.47 -12.25
CA ARG A 60 -1.18 -1.16 -13.50
C ARG A 60 -1.72 -0.24 -14.60
N GLY A 61 -2.24 0.92 -14.23
CA GLY A 61 -2.68 1.94 -15.18
C GLY A 61 -4.01 2.59 -14.85
N GLU A 62 -4.38 3.53 -15.70
CA GLU A 62 -5.57 4.38 -15.56
C GLU A 62 -6.88 3.57 -15.58
N ARG A 63 -6.95 2.55 -16.44
CA ARG A 63 -8.14 1.70 -16.56
C ARG A 63 -8.41 0.97 -15.24
N GLN A 64 -7.40 0.39 -14.62
CA GLN A 64 -7.52 -0.33 -13.36
C GLN A 64 -7.89 0.62 -12.21
N ALA A 65 -7.28 1.81 -12.15
CA ALA A 65 -7.65 2.81 -11.17
C ALA A 65 -9.13 3.20 -11.31
N ARG A 66 -9.62 3.38 -12.53
CA ARG A 66 -11.01 3.69 -12.81
C ARG A 66 -11.95 2.55 -12.42
N GLU A 67 -11.67 1.34 -12.86
CA GLU A 67 -12.47 0.14 -12.57
C GLU A 67 -12.60 -0.07 -11.05
N ALA A 68 -11.51 0.10 -10.30
CA ALA A 68 -11.52 -0.01 -8.84
C ALA A 68 -12.38 1.08 -8.18
N ALA A 69 -12.29 2.33 -8.64
CA ALA A 69 -13.11 3.42 -8.10
C ALA A 69 -14.60 3.23 -8.43
N GLU A 70 -14.93 2.73 -9.63
CA GLU A 70 -16.30 2.46 -10.05
C GLU A 70 -16.92 1.24 -9.33
N ALA A 71 -16.08 0.28 -8.93
CA ALA A 71 -16.50 -0.88 -8.12
C ALA A 71 -16.82 -0.51 -6.67
N GLU A 72 -16.23 0.57 -6.15
CA GLU A 72 -16.52 1.04 -4.80
C GLU A 72 -17.89 1.73 -4.76
N THR A 73 -18.89 1.03 -4.29
CA THR A 73 -20.28 1.51 -4.23
C THR A 73 -20.76 1.80 -2.82
N ALA A 74 -20.01 1.37 -1.80
CA ALA A 74 -20.37 1.58 -0.41
C ALA A 74 -20.32 3.06 -0.01
N SER A 75 -21.08 3.45 0.99
CA SER A 75 -21.03 4.80 1.56
C SER A 75 -19.76 4.98 2.39
N PHE A 76 -19.36 6.22 2.59
CA PHE A 76 -18.24 6.55 3.47
C PHE A 76 -18.37 5.90 4.87
N GLU A 77 -19.58 5.95 5.46
CA GLU A 77 -19.80 5.34 6.76
C GLU A 77 -19.62 3.83 6.76
N THR A 78 -20.08 3.15 5.71
CA THR A 78 -19.90 1.70 5.56
C THR A 78 -18.41 1.35 5.47
N VAL A 79 -17.66 2.06 4.60
CA VAL A 79 -16.21 1.84 4.45
C VAL A 79 -15.46 2.13 5.74
N ARG A 80 -15.85 3.18 6.46
CA ARG A 80 -15.26 3.53 7.77
C ARG A 80 -15.47 2.44 8.80
N GLU A 81 -16.69 1.88 8.87
CA GLU A 81 -17.02 0.80 9.81
C GLU A 81 -16.28 -0.49 9.47
N GLU A 82 -16.17 -0.82 8.19
CA GLU A 82 -15.42 -1.99 7.72
C GLU A 82 -13.92 -1.86 8.03
N ALA A 83 -13.33 -0.70 7.75
CA ALA A 83 -11.94 -0.42 8.09
C ALA A 83 -11.69 -0.50 9.60
N HIS A 84 -12.59 0.07 10.41
CA HIS A 84 -12.50 -0.03 11.87
C HIS A 84 -12.55 -1.48 12.35
N ARG A 85 -13.45 -2.29 11.79
CA ARG A 85 -13.56 -3.71 12.13
C ARG A 85 -12.32 -4.50 11.75
N ALA A 86 -11.79 -4.28 10.55
CA ALA A 86 -10.57 -4.94 10.08
C ALA A 86 -9.36 -4.62 10.97
N TRP A 87 -9.20 -3.36 11.37
CA TRP A 87 -8.13 -2.98 12.30
C TRP A 87 -8.35 -3.52 13.71
N ALA A 88 -9.58 -3.51 14.21
CA ALA A 88 -9.89 -4.08 15.52
C ALA A 88 -9.57 -5.58 15.58
N GLU A 89 -9.87 -6.32 14.52
CA GLU A 89 -9.51 -7.73 14.38
C GLU A 89 -7.99 -7.92 14.41
N ARG A 90 -7.23 -7.17 13.61
CA ARG A 90 -5.76 -7.27 13.58
C ARG A 90 -5.12 -6.93 14.93
N LEU A 91 -5.60 -5.89 15.58
CA LEU A 91 -5.05 -5.46 16.86
C LEU A 91 -5.44 -6.39 18.03
N SER A 92 -6.49 -7.19 17.90
CA SER A 92 -6.90 -8.16 18.92
C SER A 92 -5.98 -9.38 19.06
N HIS A 93 -5.00 -9.56 18.15
CA HIS A 93 -4.04 -10.66 18.25
C HIS A 93 -3.09 -10.56 19.44
N ILE A 94 -2.94 -9.38 20.03
CA ILE A 94 -2.19 -9.19 21.26
C ILE A 94 -3.05 -8.42 22.25
N GLU A 95 -3.29 -9.02 23.40
CA GLU A 95 -3.94 -8.39 24.53
C GLU A 95 -2.91 -8.08 25.62
N ILE A 96 -3.01 -6.92 26.22
CA ILE A 96 -2.20 -6.55 27.37
C ILE A 96 -3.08 -6.29 28.59
N GLU A 97 -2.64 -6.76 29.73
CA GLU A 97 -3.24 -6.43 31.03
C GLU A 97 -2.45 -5.30 31.69
N THR A 98 -3.08 -4.16 31.84
CA THR A 98 -2.51 -3.02 32.57
C THR A 98 -3.64 -2.22 33.22
N ALA A 99 -3.32 -1.64 34.38
CA ALA A 99 -4.21 -0.73 35.09
C ALA A 99 -4.12 0.72 34.58
N ASP A 100 -3.14 1.02 33.72
CA ASP A 100 -2.90 2.37 33.17
C ASP A 100 -3.45 2.44 31.73
N ASP A 101 -4.48 3.24 31.55
CA ASP A 101 -5.09 3.47 30.23
C ASP A 101 -4.11 4.09 29.24
N ARG A 102 -3.16 4.91 29.72
CA ARG A 102 -2.13 5.50 28.86
C ARG A 102 -1.16 4.45 28.32
N GLU A 103 -0.76 3.47 29.14
CA GLU A 103 0.06 2.35 28.66
C GLU A 103 -0.68 1.55 27.58
N ARG A 104 -1.98 1.33 27.76
CA ARG A 104 -2.82 0.65 26.78
C ARG A 104 -2.89 1.42 25.45
N GLU A 105 -3.08 2.73 25.49
CA GLU A 105 -3.09 3.59 24.31
C GLU A 105 -1.73 3.59 23.59
N ILE A 106 -0.63 3.70 24.35
CA ILE A 106 0.74 3.66 23.78
C ILE A 106 0.99 2.32 23.11
N PHE A 107 0.62 1.21 23.75
CA PHE A 107 0.78 -0.12 23.18
C PHE A 107 -0.03 -0.27 21.89
N ALA A 108 -1.33 0.03 21.92
CA ALA A 108 -2.21 -0.09 20.76
C ALA A 108 -1.72 0.78 19.58
N SER A 109 -1.30 2.01 19.86
CA SER A 109 -0.73 2.90 18.85
C SER A 109 0.56 2.36 18.24
N ASN A 110 1.48 1.86 19.04
CA ASN A 110 2.74 1.30 18.56
C ASN A 110 2.50 -0.01 17.79
N PHE A 111 1.58 -0.85 18.25
CA PHE A 111 1.22 -2.07 17.54
C PHE A 111 0.57 -1.77 16.19
N TYR A 112 -0.37 -0.82 16.14
CA TYR A 112 -0.93 -0.32 14.88
C TYR A 112 0.17 0.18 13.93
N HIS A 113 1.09 1.04 14.38
CA HIS A 113 2.18 1.55 13.56
C HIS A 113 3.12 0.44 13.06
N SER A 114 3.31 -0.63 13.82
CA SER A 114 4.12 -1.77 13.38
C SER A 114 3.47 -2.59 12.25
N LEU A 115 2.18 -2.42 12.00
CA LEU A 115 1.42 -3.13 10.96
C LEU A 115 1.11 -2.26 9.73
N VAL A 116 1.49 -0.99 9.72
CA VAL A 116 1.23 -0.09 8.57
C VAL A 116 2.06 -0.48 7.35
N LYS A 117 3.19 -1.13 7.55
CA LYS A 117 4.10 -1.63 6.51
C LYS A 117 4.50 -3.07 6.83
N PRO A 118 4.81 -3.91 5.83
CA PRO A 118 4.58 -3.70 4.40
C PRO A 118 3.08 -3.62 4.06
N SER A 119 2.76 -2.93 2.97
CA SER A 119 1.38 -2.71 2.54
C SER A 119 0.94 -3.77 1.53
N ASP A 120 -0.24 -4.34 1.71
CA ASP A 120 -0.85 -5.26 0.75
C ASP A 120 -1.47 -4.48 -0.42
N TRP A 121 -0.91 -4.64 -1.59
CA TRP A 121 -1.38 -4.04 -2.83
C TRP A 121 -2.11 -5.04 -3.73
N GLN A 122 -2.37 -6.23 -3.22
CA GLN A 122 -3.14 -7.28 -3.90
C GLN A 122 -2.62 -7.53 -5.33
N ASP A 123 -3.49 -7.43 -6.33
CA ASP A 123 -3.17 -7.64 -7.74
C ASP A 123 -2.55 -6.41 -8.43
N GLU A 124 -2.19 -5.37 -7.69
CA GLU A 124 -1.56 -4.15 -8.21
C GLU A 124 -0.06 -4.29 -8.48
N SER A 125 0.42 -5.50 -8.73
CA SER A 125 1.82 -5.73 -9.05
C SER A 125 2.24 -5.01 -10.33
N PHE A 126 3.23 -4.13 -10.22
CA PHE A 126 3.87 -3.50 -11.38
C PHE A 126 4.74 -4.48 -12.21
N LEU A 127 4.94 -5.69 -11.72
CA LEU A 127 5.56 -6.80 -12.46
C LEU A 127 4.59 -7.49 -13.43
N TYR A 128 3.35 -7.03 -13.49
CA TYR A 128 2.28 -7.57 -14.33
C TYR A 128 1.95 -9.05 -14.07
N ARG A 129 2.19 -9.51 -12.85
CA ARG A 129 1.77 -10.83 -12.35
C ARG A 129 0.48 -10.67 -11.57
N GLN A 130 -0.42 -11.64 -11.69
CA GLN A 130 -1.66 -11.70 -10.90
C GLN A 130 -1.40 -12.42 -9.56
N GLU A 131 -0.51 -11.86 -8.78
CA GLU A 131 -0.12 -12.42 -7.49
C GLU A 131 -0.30 -11.36 -6.41
N ASP A 132 -0.55 -11.81 -5.22
CA ASP A 132 -0.53 -10.95 -4.04
C ASP A 132 0.82 -10.22 -3.97
N PHE A 133 0.77 -8.92 -3.87
CA PHE A 133 1.96 -8.08 -3.95
C PHE A 133 2.05 -7.14 -2.75
N MET A 134 3.16 -7.25 -2.04
CA MET A 134 3.45 -6.39 -0.89
C MET A 134 4.45 -5.31 -1.28
N LEU A 135 4.24 -4.10 -0.77
CA LEU A 135 5.15 -2.97 -0.96
C LEU A 135 5.70 -2.44 0.38
N ASP A 136 6.61 -1.49 0.27
CA ASP A 136 7.21 -0.77 1.41
C ASP A 136 8.23 -1.57 2.23
N PHE A 137 9.12 -2.28 1.53
CA PHE A 137 10.33 -2.89 2.13
C PHE A 137 11.55 -1.96 2.07
N CYS A 138 11.35 -0.65 2.16
CA CYS A 138 12.40 0.33 1.95
C CYS A 138 13.41 0.44 3.10
N THR A 139 13.05 -0.01 4.30
CA THR A 139 13.91 0.01 5.50
C THR A 139 14.08 -1.40 6.08
N LEU A 140 14.47 -2.35 5.25
CA LEU A 140 14.54 -3.76 5.65
C LEU A 140 15.50 -3.99 6.83
N TRP A 141 16.55 -3.16 6.99
CA TRP A 141 17.45 -3.21 8.15
C TRP A 141 16.77 -2.91 9.48
N ASP A 142 15.66 -2.18 9.48
CA ASP A 142 14.83 -1.96 10.67
C ASP A 142 13.78 -3.07 10.84
N GLN A 143 13.31 -3.65 9.72
CA GLN A 143 12.17 -4.56 9.70
C GLN A 143 12.56 -6.02 9.98
N TYR A 144 13.73 -6.48 9.51
CA TYR A 144 14.07 -7.91 9.44
C TYR A 144 14.21 -8.62 10.78
N LYS A 145 14.53 -7.91 11.87
CA LYS A 145 14.67 -8.47 13.24
C LYS A 145 13.49 -8.19 14.15
N THR A 146 12.60 -7.30 13.76
CA THR A 146 11.54 -6.78 14.63
C THR A 146 10.18 -6.98 14.00
N GLN A 147 9.82 -6.16 13.05
CA GLN A 147 8.51 -6.10 12.44
C GLN A 147 8.16 -7.37 11.67
N LEU A 148 9.05 -7.85 10.77
CA LEU A 148 8.76 -9.03 9.97
C LEU A 148 8.64 -10.31 10.81
N PRO A 149 9.53 -10.61 11.79
CA PRO A 149 9.31 -11.70 12.71
C PRO A 149 8.02 -11.61 13.53
N LEU A 150 7.58 -10.39 13.90
CA LEU A 150 6.29 -10.19 14.54
C LEU A 150 5.13 -10.57 13.60
N ILE A 151 5.17 -10.09 12.35
CA ILE A 151 4.17 -10.41 11.33
C ILE A 151 4.16 -11.92 11.07
N PHE A 152 5.30 -12.55 10.88
CA PHE A 152 5.43 -14.00 10.66
C PHE A 152 4.94 -14.86 11.84
N THR A 153 4.85 -14.28 13.02
CA THR A 153 4.34 -14.97 14.20
C THR A 153 2.82 -14.85 14.34
N LEU A 154 2.25 -13.74 13.90
CA LEU A 154 0.86 -13.39 14.20
C LEU A 154 -0.08 -13.51 12.99
N PHE A 155 0.44 -13.40 11.75
CA PHE A 155 -0.39 -13.22 10.56
C PHE A 155 0.06 -14.12 9.41
N ASP A 156 -0.44 -15.34 9.37
CA ASP A 156 -0.08 -16.33 8.34
C ASP A 156 -0.45 -15.86 6.93
N ASP A 157 -1.61 -15.20 6.78
CA ASP A 157 -2.11 -14.67 5.53
C ASP A 157 -1.17 -13.62 4.91
N ILE A 158 -0.65 -12.72 5.72
CA ILE A 158 0.30 -11.68 5.28
C ILE A 158 1.70 -12.26 5.07
N SER A 159 2.08 -13.22 5.89
CA SER A 159 3.39 -13.87 5.84
C SER A 159 3.62 -14.57 4.49
N GLY A 160 2.64 -15.32 4.00
CA GLY A 160 2.69 -15.94 2.68
C GLY A 160 2.85 -14.93 1.55
N LYS A 161 2.11 -13.82 1.59
CA LYS A 161 2.20 -12.75 0.59
C LYS A 161 3.57 -12.07 0.58
N ILE A 162 4.22 -11.90 1.72
CA ILE A 162 5.57 -11.36 1.81
C ILE A 162 6.56 -12.30 1.09
N VAL A 163 6.49 -13.60 1.35
CA VAL A 163 7.35 -14.60 0.70
C VAL A 163 7.13 -14.60 -0.80
N SER A 164 5.88 -14.73 -1.27
CA SER A 164 5.53 -14.69 -2.70
C SER A 164 6.02 -13.42 -3.40
N THR A 165 5.96 -12.28 -2.72
CA THR A 165 6.49 -11.01 -3.25
C THR A 165 7.99 -11.08 -3.48
N TYR A 166 8.76 -11.62 -2.53
CA TYR A 166 10.22 -11.78 -2.67
C TYR A 166 10.59 -12.78 -3.76
N GLU A 167 9.83 -13.87 -3.90
CA GLU A 167 10.00 -14.87 -4.97
C GLU A 167 9.79 -14.22 -6.33
N ALA A 168 8.66 -13.55 -6.54
CA ALA A 168 8.33 -12.86 -7.79
C ALA A 168 9.38 -11.79 -8.16
N LEU A 169 9.86 -11.03 -7.17
CA LEU A 169 10.94 -10.06 -7.38
C LEU A 169 12.26 -10.74 -7.75
N SER A 170 12.61 -11.82 -7.05
CA SER A 170 13.82 -12.59 -7.31
C SER A 170 13.85 -13.17 -8.71
N GLU A 171 12.76 -13.75 -9.17
CA GLU A 171 12.64 -14.28 -10.53
C GLU A 171 12.75 -13.17 -11.59
N THR A 172 12.17 -12.01 -11.34
CA THR A 172 12.20 -10.90 -12.28
C THR A 172 13.58 -10.24 -12.36
N LEU A 173 14.26 -10.11 -11.23
CA LEU A 173 15.55 -9.42 -11.12
C LEU A 173 16.75 -10.34 -11.30
N GLY A 174 16.59 -11.64 -11.11
CA GLY A 174 17.68 -12.62 -11.09
C GLY A 174 18.49 -12.63 -9.78
N PHE A 175 18.02 -11.92 -8.75
CA PHE A 175 18.63 -11.90 -7.41
C PHE A 175 17.61 -11.46 -6.36
N LEU A 176 17.85 -11.79 -5.09
CA LEU A 176 17.01 -11.34 -3.97
C LEU A 176 17.31 -9.87 -3.64
N PRO A 177 16.33 -8.98 -3.78
CA PRO A 177 16.49 -7.60 -3.35
C PRO A 177 16.55 -7.53 -1.82
N HIS A 178 17.40 -6.66 -1.29
CA HIS A 178 17.49 -6.41 0.16
C HIS A 178 16.73 -5.14 0.57
N THR A 179 16.44 -4.29 -0.37
CA THR A 179 15.54 -3.15 -0.21
C THR A 179 15.05 -2.72 -1.59
N PHE A 180 13.83 -2.29 -1.69
CA PHE A 180 13.31 -1.70 -2.92
C PHE A 180 12.38 -0.54 -2.60
N VAL A 181 12.46 0.47 -3.44
CA VAL A 181 11.71 1.71 -3.32
C VAL A 181 10.91 1.90 -4.59
N LEU A 182 9.63 2.17 -4.42
CA LEU A 182 8.76 2.56 -5.52
C LEU A 182 8.97 4.06 -5.80
N CYS A 183 9.58 4.36 -6.94
CA CYS A 183 9.80 5.72 -7.42
C CYS A 183 9.65 5.75 -8.95
N ASP A 184 10.04 6.85 -9.59
CA ASP A 184 10.02 7.00 -11.05
C ASP A 184 10.77 5.87 -11.79
N GLN A 185 11.75 5.29 -11.12
CA GLN A 185 12.45 4.09 -11.55
C GLN A 185 12.48 3.09 -10.39
N PHE A 186 12.30 1.81 -10.69
CA PHE A 186 12.54 0.78 -9.70
C PHE A 186 14.01 0.80 -9.30
N ARG A 187 14.30 1.22 -8.10
CA ARG A 187 15.66 1.29 -7.56
C ARG A 187 15.83 0.28 -6.45
N ILE A 188 16.90 -0.47 -6.56
CA ILE A 188 17.41 -1.29 -5.48
C ILE A 188 18.49 -0.47 -4.80
N GLU A 189 18.18 0.03 -3.64
CA GLU A 189 19.14 0.77 -2.83
C GLU A 189 20.07 -0.21 -2.12
N ALA A 190 21.27 -0.38 -2.68
CA ALA A 190 22.20 -1.46 -2.35
C ALA A 190 23.29 -1.08 -1.35
N LYS A 191 23.23 0.08 -0.72
CA LYS A 191 24.40 0.63 0.00
C LYS A 191 24.51 0.19 1.46
N GLN A 192 23.43 -0.32 2.06
CA GLN A 192 23.43 -0.73 3.46
C GLN A 192 22.82 -2.13 3.61
N ALA A 193 23.41 -2.91 4.52
CA ALA A 193 22.86 -4.17 4.99
C ALA A 193 22.50 -5.15 3.86
N GLN A 194 23.49 -5.54 3.09
CA GLN A 194 23.36 -6.58 2.06
C GLN A 194 22.86 -7.90 2.67
N MET A 195 22.19 -8.72 1.86
CA MET A 195 21.66 -10.04 2.24
C MET A 195 20.45 -10.05 3.19
N LEU A 196 19.83 -8.93 3.52
CA LEU A 196 18.69 -8.93 4.43
C LEU A 196 17.48 -9.67 3.86
N GLY A 197 17.24 -9.63 2.56
CA GLY A 197 16.22 -10.45 1.91
C GLY A 197 16.41 -11.96 2.17
N VAL A 198 17.66 -12.40 2.16
CA VAL A 198 18.00 -13.81 2.50
C VAL A 198 17.64 -14.13 3.96
N TYR A 199 17.95 -13.22 4.89
CA TYR A 199 17.59 -13.44 6.30
C TYR A 199 16.07 -13.47 6.51
N VAL A 200 15.33 -12.62 5.81
CA VAL A 200 13.87 -12.58 5.89
C VAL A 200 13.28 -13.92 5.40
N LEU A 201 13.70 -14.38 4.23
CA LEU A 201 13.23 -15.66 3.68
C LEU A 201 13.67 -16.86 4.51
N TYR A 202 14.89 -16.82 5.05
CA TYR A 202 15.37 -17.88 5.94
C TYR A 202 14.57 -17.97 7.25
N ASP A 203 14.22 -16.82 7.86
CA ASP A 203 13.34 -16.79 9.04
C ASP A 203 11.95 -17.33 8.71
N ALA A 204 11.37 -16.92 7.59
CA ALA A 204 10.09 -17.43 7.10
C ALA A 204 10.13 -18.95 6.89
N PHE A 205 11.16 -19.45 6.20
CA PHE A 205 11.38 -20.88 5.98
C PHE A 205 11.49 -21.66 7.30
N CYS A 206 12.27 -21.15 8.26
CA CYS A 206 12.41 -21.80 9.58
C CYS A 206 11.08 -21.86 10.35
N ARG A 207 10.13 -21.01 10.04
CA ARG A 207 8.77 -20.99 10.62
C ARG A 207 7.77 -21.83 9.83
N GLY A 208 8.18 -22.42 8.70
CA GLY A 208 7.32 -23.19 7.81
C GLY A 208 6.41 -22.32 6.93
N ILE A 209 6.79 -21.06 6.68
CA ILE A 209 6.08 -20.13 5.79
C ILE A 209 6.69 -20.24 4.40
N GLY A 210 5.84 -20.41 3.38
CA GLY A 210 6.27 -20.63 2.00
C GLY A 210 6.42 -22.11 1.65
N ASP A 211 6.54 -22.39 0.34
CA ASP A 211 6.75 -23.76 -0.15
C ASP A 211 8.25 -24.07 -0.16
N PRO A 212 8.68 -25.17 0.43
CA PRO A 212 10.10 -25.57 0.44
C PRO A 212 10.60 -26.19 -0.88
N GLU A 213 9.80 -26.22 -1.97
CA GLU A 213 10.21 -26.78 -3.26
C GLU A 213 11.24 -25.96 -4.02
#